data_2889a430bed3adf39737f0acda096e19
#
_entry.id   2889a430bed3adf39737f0acda096e19
#
_cell.length_a   1.000
_cell.length_b   1.000
_cell.length_c   1.000
_cell.angle_alpha   90.00
_cell.angle_beta   90.00
_cell.angle_gamma   90.00
#
_symmetry.space_group_name_H-M   'P 1'
#
loop_
_entity.id
_entity.type
_entity.pdbx_description
1 polymer ?
#
loop_
_entity_poly.entity_id
_entity_poly.type
_entity_poly.pdbx_seq_one_letter_code
_entity_poly.pdbx_strand_id
1 'polypeptide(L)'
;MSKTVGIAGLGAIGLPLARALDAGVDGLRLIAVAGRDPVKTRANLAGFQSMPRIVEVPELAEADIVVEAAPAAIFERIALPALEAGRIFVPA
;
A
#
# COMPACT_ATOMS: atom_id res chain seq x y z
N MET A 1 -18.22 -7.36 -4.32
CA MET A 1 -17.60 -6.75 -3.13
C MET A 1 -16.16 -6.38 -3.44
N SER A 2 -15.77 -5.18 -3.03
CA SER A 2 -14.41 -4.73 -3.24
C SER A 2 -13.49 -5.22 -2.13
N LYS A 3 -12.26 -5.55 -2.49
CA LYS A 3 -11.20 -5.79 -1.54
C LYS A 3 -10.35 -4.53 -1.38
N THR A 4 -9.93 -4.25 -0.16
CA THR A 4 -9.09 -3.09 0.11
C THR A 4 -7.61 -3.43 -0.07
N VAL A 5 -6.84 -2.45 -0.55
CA VAL A 5 -5.41 -2.64 -0.85
C VAL A 5 -4.59 -1.61 -0.09
N GLY A 6 -3.53 -2.08 0.54
CA GLY A 6 -2.50 -1.24 1.14
C GLY A 6 -1.17 -1.48 0.42
N ILE A 7 -0.42 -0.43 0.16
CA ILE A 7 0.87 -0.52 -0.54
C ILE A 7 1.98 0.01 0.35
N ALA A 8 3.03 -0.78 0.51
CA ALA A 8 4.25 -0.37 1.18
C ALA A 8 5.27 0.05 0.12
N GLY A 9 5.63 1.33 0.13
CA GLY A 9 6.62 1.89 -0.78
C GLY A 9 6.02 2.43 -2.08
N LEU A 10 6.09 3.75 -2.27
CA LEU A 10 5.63 4.41 -3.49
C LEU A 10 6.81 4.80 -4.38
N GLY A 11 7.66 3.82 -4.68
CA GLY A 11 8.79 4.01 -5.58
C GLY A 11 8.45 3.62 -7.02
N ALA A 12 9.48 3.14 -7.74
CA ALA A 12 9.37 2.82 -9.16
C ALA A 12 8.29 1.78 -9.48
N ILE A 13 7.99 0.87 -8.53
CA ILE A 13 6.98 -0.17 -8.73
C ILE A 13 5.68 0.22 -8.05
N GLY A 14 5.75 0.69 -6.80
CA GLY A 14 4.57 0.97 -6.00
C GLY A 14 3.74 2.14 -6.49
N LEU A 15 4.37 3.22 -6.96
CA LEU A 15 3.63 4.40 -7.40
C LEU A 15 2.81 4.15 -8.67
N PRO A 16 3.34 3.50 -9.73
CA PRO A 16 2.50 3.16 -10.88
C PRO A 16 1.33 2.26 -10.52
N LEU A 17 1.55 1.30 -9.60
CA LEU A 17 0.48 0.43 -9.14
C LEU A 17 -0.59 1.23 -8.39
N ALA A 18 -0.17 2.13 -7.50
CA ALA A 18 -1.10 2.98 -6.77
C ALA A 18 -1.93 3.85 -7.69
N ARG A 19 -1.32 4.41 -8.73
CA ARG A 19 -2.03 5.21 -9.74
C ARG A 19 -3.05 4.38 -10.50
N ALA A 20 -2.71 3.15 -10.85
CA ALA A 20 -3.64 2.25 -11.54
C ALA A 20 -4.86 1.94 -10.66
N LEU A 21 -4.64 1.69 -9.38
CA LEU A 21 -5.73 1.44 -8.42
C LEU A 21 -6.58 2.69 -8.22
N ASP A 22 -5.96 3.86 -8.18
CA ASP A 22 -6.70 5.12 -8.05
C ASP A 22 -7.55 5.42 -9.27
N ALA A 23 -7.07 5.09 -10.45
CA ALA A 23 -7.81 5.25 -11.70
C ALA A 23 -9.02 4.30 -11.78
N GLY A 24 -8.97 3.20 -11.08
CA GLY A 24 -10.07 2.26 -10.97
C GLY A 24 -9.71 0.87 -11.49
N VAL A 25 -9.79 -0.11 -10.59
CA VAL A 25 -9.67 -1.53 -10.93
C VAL A 25 -10.85 -2.23 -10.26
N ASP A 26 -11.66 -2.94 -11.05
CA ASP A 26 -12.85 -3.60 -10.53
C ASP A 26 -12.49 -4.56 -9.39
N GLY A 27 -13.19 -4.42 -8.28
CA GLY A 27 -13.01 -5.28 -7.13
C GLY A 27 -11.87 -4.90 -6.20
N LEU A 28 -11.12 -3.83 -6.50
CA LEU A 28 -10.00 -3.37 -5.68
C LEU A 28 -10.13 -1.89 -5.34
N ARG A 29 -9.74 -1.53 -4.12
CA ARG A 29 -9.77 -0.14 -3.67
C ARG A 29 -8.52 0.15 -2.84
N LEU A 30 -7.76 1.16 -3.24
CA LEU A 30 -6.59 1.61 -2.50
C LEU A 30 -7.05 2.41 -1.28
N ILE A 31 -6.65 1.97 -0.07
CA ILE A 31 -7.06 2.65 1.16
C ILE A 31 -5.88 3.21 1.97
N ALA A 32 -4.69 2.65 1.80
CA ALA A 32 -3.56 3.05 2.62
C ALA A 32 -2.25 2.85 1.89
N VAL A 33 -1.29 3.71 2.19
CA VAL A 33 0.09 3.61 1.71
C VAL A 33 1.05 3.86 2.86
N ALA A 34 2.22 3.26 2.80
CA ALA A 34 3.29 3.51 3.74
C ALA A 34 4.58 3.78 2.97
N GLY A 35 5.35 4.77 3.41
CA GLY A 35 6.63 5.11 2.81
C GLY A 35 7.61 5.56 3.88
N ARG A 36 8.91 5.59 3.54
CA ARG A 36 9.97 6.00 4.48
C ARG A 36 9.85 7.46 4.87
N ASP A 37 9.44 8.30 3.93
CA ASP A 37 9.34 9.75 4.11
C ASP A 37 7.89 10.18 3.90
N PRO A 38 7.17 10.51 4.98
CA PRO A 38 5.76 10.91 4.86
C PRO A 38 5.55 12.13 3.97
N VAL A 39 6.48 13.08 3.97
CA VAL A 39 6.37 14.28 3.14
C VAL A 39 6.46 13.91 1.66
N LYS A 40 7.43 13.08 1.31
CA LYS A 40 7.61 12.62 -0.06
C LYS A 40 6.45 11.73 -0.51
N THR A 41 5.98 10.88 0.38
CA THR A 41 4.81 10.02 0.12
C THR A 41 3.58 10.87 -0.20
N ARG A 42 3.35 11.91 0.59
CA ARG A 42 2.22 12.81 0.36
C ARG A 42 2.36 13.53 -0.99
N ALA A 43 3.56 13.96 -1.33
CA ALA A 43 3.80 14.62 -2.62
C ALA A 43 3.52 13.66 -3.79
N ASN A 44 3.85 12.39 -3.64
CA ASN A 44 3.60 11.38 -4.66
C ASN A 44 2.11 11.09 -4.86
N LEU A 45 1.27 11.41 -3.87
CA LEU A 45 -0.17 11.24 -3.95
C LEU A 45 -0.89 12.44 -4.55
N ALA A 46 -0.17 13.47 -4.95
CA ALA A 46 -0.77 14.63 -5.59
C ALA A 46 -1.52 14.21 -6.86
N GLY A 47 -2.77 14.67 -7.00
CA GLY A 47 -3.61 14.30 -8.13
C GLY A 47 -4.41 13.02 -7.95
N PHE A 48 -4.22 12.28 -6.86
CA PHE A 48 -5.01 11.09 -6.59
C PHE A 48 -6.46 11.47 -6.23
N GLN A 49 -7.39 10.68 -6.73
CA GLN A 49 -8.83 10.87 -6.47
C GLN A 49 -9.26 10.23 -5.16
N SER A 50 -8.72 9.07 -4.83
CA SER A 50 -9.16 8.28 -3.68
C SER A 50 -8.54 8.71 -2.35
N MET A 51 -7.48 9.50 -2.36
CA MET A 51 -6.81 10.03 -1.15
C MET A 51 -6.54 8.93 -0.11
N PRO A 52 -5.70 7.93 -0.43
CA PRO A 52 -5.39 6.88 0.54
C PRO A 52 -4.70 7.45 1.78
N ARG A 53 -4.90 6.80 2.92
CA ARG A 53 -4.26 7.21 4.16
C ARG A 53 -2.77 6.88 4.12
N ILE A 54 -1.95 7.79 4.67
CA ILE A 54 -0.53 7.53 4.88
C ILE A 54 -0.40 6.95 6.29
N VAL A 55 0.08 5.71 6.39
CA VAL A 55 0.13 4.98 7.66
C VAL A 55 1.53 4.42 7.90
N GLU A 56 1.76 3.95 9.12
CA GLU A 56 2.95 3.18 9.45
C GLU A 56 2.85 1.78 8.85
N VAL A 57 4.01 1.16 8.56
CA VAL A 57 4.05 -0.14 7.90
C VAL A 57 3.15 -1.21 8.58
N PRO A 58 3.18 -1.40 9.92
CA PRO A 58 2.32 -2.41 10.54
C PRO A 58 0.83 -2.14 10.35
N GLU A 59 0.44 -0.87 10.21
CA GLU A 59 -0.97 -0.51 10.05
C GLU A 59 -1.55 -0.91 8.69
N LEU A 60 -0.70 -1.26 7.72
CA LEU A 60 -1.18 -1.76 6.44
C LEU A 60 -1.97 -3.06 6.56
N ALA A 61 -1.81 -3.79 7.67
CA ALA A 61 -2.54 -5.02 7.90
C ALA A 61 -4.05 -4.82 8.02
N GLU A 62 -4.54 -3.59 8.12
CA GLU A 62 -5.99 -3.31 8.08
C GLU A 62 -6.56 -3.49 6.67
N ALA A 63 -5.74 -3.48 5.63
CA ALA A 63 -6.19 -3.74 4.27
C ALA A 63 -6.33 -5.25 4.03
N ASP A 64 -7.22 -5.64 3.13
CA ASP A 64 -7.41 -7.05 2.78
C ASP A 64 -6.19 -7.60 2.03
N ILE A 65 -5.59 -6.77 1.18
CA ILE A 65 -4.41 -7.12 0.38
C ILE A 65 -3.32 -6.14 0.70
N VAL A 66 -2.14 -6.64 1.04
CA VAL A 66 -0.97 -5.80 1.29
C VAL A 66 0.09 -6.10 0.24
N VAL A 67 0.45 -5.07 -0.53
CA VAL A 67 1.48 -5.19 -1.56
C VAL A 67 2.79 -4.60 -1.04
N GLU A 68 3.85 -5.40 -1.08
CA GLU A 68 5.18 -4.98 -0.66
C GLU A 68 5.97 -4.53 -1.90
N ALA A 69 6.21 -3.23 -2.00
CA ALA A 69 7.04 -2.63 -3.06
C ALA A 69 8.19 -1.83 -2.44
N ALA A 70 8.49 -2.09 -1.18
CA ALA A 70 9.53 -1.43 -0.42
C ALA A 70 10.85 -2.23 -0.48
N PRO A 71 11.97 -1.64 -0.04
CA PRO A 71 13.24 -2.37 0.04
C PRO A 71 13.13 -3.63 0.91
N ALA A 72 13.89 -4.67 0.54
CA ALA A 72 13.87 -5.96 1.22
C ALA A 72 14.14 -5.86 2.74
N ALA A 73 14.87 -4.85 3.16
CA ALA A 73 15.22 -4.67 4.58
C ALA A 73 14.00 -4.50 5.49
N ILE A 74 12.84 -4.12 4.96
CA ILE A 74 11.64 -3.95 5.77
C ILE A 74 10.58 -5.03 5.49
N PHE A 75 10.94 -6.06 4.74
CA PHE A 75 10.02 -7.13 4.36
C PHE A 75 9.33 -7.75 5.58
N GLU A 76 10.09 -8.11 6.61
CA GLU A 76 9.51 -8.75 7.80
C GLU A 76 8.55 -7.84 8.53
N ARG A 77 8.80 -6.53 8.55
CA ARG A 77 7.94 -5.57 9.21
C ARG A 77 6.58 -5.44 8.52
N ILE A 78 6.52 -5.79 7.24
CA ILE A 78 5.28 -5.74 6.44
C ILE A 78 4.59 -7.09 6.48
N ALA A 79 5.34 -8.16 6.23
CA ALA A 79 4.77 -9.50 6.06
C ALA A 79 4.19 -10.06 7.36
N LEU A 80 4.89 -9.92 8.48
CA LEU A 80 4.43 -10.51 9.73
C LEU A 80 3.09 -9.95 10.20
N PRO A 81 2.90 -8.62 10.28
CA PRO A 81 1.59 -8.09 10.67
C PRO A 81 0.47 -8.50 9.73
N ALA A 82 0.74 -8.53 8.42
CA ALA A 82 -0.27 -8.89 7.44
C ALA A 82 -0.69 -10.35 7.58
N LEU A 83 0.28 -11.26 7.74
CA LEU A 83 0.01 -12.68 7.90
C LEU A 83 -0.70 -12.97 9.22
N GLU A 84 -0.30 -12.31 10.31
CA GLU A 84 -0.96 -12.47 11.60
C GLU A 84 -2.40 -12.00 11.57
N ALA A 85 -2.71 -10.99 10.77
CA ALA A 85 -4.06 -10.48 10.60
C ALA A 85 -4.89 -11.31 9.60
N GLY A 86 -4.32 -12.34 9.00
CA GLY A 86 -5.00 -13.16 8.00
C GLY A 86 -5.18 -12.45 6.66
N ARG A 87 -4.33 -11.49 6.35
CA ARG A 87 -4.42 -10.72 5.11
C ARG A 87 -3.64 -11.38 3.98
N ILE A 88 -3.98 -11.00 2.74
CA ILE A 88 -3.23 -11.43 1.56
C ILE A 88 -2.01 -10.53 1.44
N PHE A 89 -0.85 -11.13 1.33
CA PHE A 89 0.42 -10.41 1.19
C PHE A 89 1.01 -10.70 -0.18
N VAL A 90 1.33 -9.64 -0.94
CA VAL A 90 1.87 -9.74 -2.29
C VAL A 90 3.23 -9.05 -2.33
N PRO A 91 4.33 -9.80 -2.39
CA PRO A 91 5.65 -9.19 -2.62
C PRO A 91 5.78 -8.74 -4.07
N ALA A 92 6.39 -7.59 -4.24
CA ALA A 92 6.59 -7.04 -5.58
C ALA A 92 7.89 -7.55 -6.22
#